data_60707eef94e8bd11b93d6dea7e012492
#
_entry.id   60707eef94e8bd11b93d6dea7e012492
#
_cell.length_a   1.000
_cell.length_b   1.000
_cell.length_c   1.000
_cell.angle_alpha   90.00
_cell.angle_beta   90.00
_cell.angle_gamma   90.00
#
_symmetry.space_group_name_H-M   'P 1'
#
loop_
_entity.id
_entity.type
_entity.pdbx_description
1 polymer ?
#
loop_
_entity_poly.entity_id
_entity_poly.type
_entity_poly.pdbx_seq_one_letter_code
_entity_poly.pdbx_strand_id
1 'polypeptide(L)'
;MFSGIVQTVGKIESIKDKNHIKTIRIETHGNYLEDIAIGQSVSIDGVCLSLVKKNNEYCEFEAVEETVNRTTLGSYKQGSKVNLEKSLKFGDTVGGHFVSGHIHTRGRIVEVELVGESKNILIEIEEKWIKYLTEKGYISVNGASITIGKVSKNTFYVHLIPETLKTTNLDELIYDNYVNLEFDQATIAIVDTTERLINQKR
;
A
#
# COMPACT_ATOMS: atom_id res chain seq x y z
N MET A 1 3.64 -11.39 4.40
CA MET A 1 2.33 -11.03 5.01
C MET A 1 2.53 -9.88 5.97
N PHE A 2 1.60 -8.94 5.98
CA PHE A 2 1.60 -7.71 6.76
C PHE A 2 0.26 -7.54 7.45
N SER A 3 0.15 -6.62 8.40
CA SER A 3 -1.10 -6.32 9.13
C SER A 3 -1.83 -5.08 8.60
N GLY A 4 -1.18 -4.32 7.71
CA GLY A 4 -1.67 -3.02 7.26
C GLY A 4 -1.52 -1.92 8.32
N ILE A 5 -0.66 -2.12 9.30
CA ILE A 5 -0.31 -1.09 10.29
C ILE A 5 1.08 -0.55 9.96
N VAL A 6 1.10 0.66 9.42
CA VAL A 6 2.35 1.36 9.10
C VAL A 6 3.16 1.59 10.37
N GLN A 7 4.41 1.16 10.37
CA GLN A 7 5.29 1.24 11.55
C GLN A 7 6.15 2.50 11.54
N THR A 8 6.50 2.99 10.36
CA THR A 8 7.26 4.24 10.18
C THR A 8 7.12 4.78 8.77
N VAL A 9 7.45 6.04 8.58
CA VAL A 9 7.59 6.66 7.27
C VAL A 9 9.08 6.83 6.97
N GLY A 10 9.53 6.20 5.89
CA GLY A 10 10.89 6.35 5.37
C GLY A 10 10.95 7.44 4.31
N LYS A 11 12.17 7.87 3.97
CA LYS A 11 12.42 8.85 2.91
C LYS A 11 13.33 8.24 1.85
N ILE A 12 12.96 8.35 0.59
CA ILE A 12 13.79 7.87 -0.51
C ILE A 12 15.05 8.72 -0.62
N GLU A 13 16.20 8.12 -0.34
CA GLU A 13 17.52 8.75 -0.48
C GLU A 13 17.98 8.75 -1.93
N SER A 14 17.84 7.61 -2.62
CA SER A 14 18.25 7.50 -4.02
C SER A 14 17.50 6.38 -4.74
N ILE A 15 17.41 6.52 -6.06
CA ILE A 15 16.84 5.51 -6.97
C ILE A 15 17.86 5.28 -8.09
N LYS A 16 18.10 4.02 -8.43
CA LYS A 16 18.97 3.63 -9.55
C LYS A 16 18.24 2.62 -10.40
N ASP A 17 18.25 2.84 -11.70
CA ASP A 17 17.75 1.89 -12.69
C ASP A 17 18.93 1.21 -13.40
N LYS A 18 19.00 -0.12 -13.33
CA LYS A 18 20.03 -0.91 -14.00
C LYS A 18 19.46 -2.25 -14.42
N ASN A 19 19.60 -2.61 -15.71
CA ASN A 19 19.20 -3.92 -16.25
C ASN A 19 17.75 -4.29 -15.90
N HIS A 20 16.79 -3.37 -16.07
CA HIS A 20 15.37 -3.55 -15.76
C HIS A 20 15.07 -3.82 -14.27
N ILE A 21 16.02 -3.51 -13.39
CA ILE A 21 15.84 -3.58 -11.94
C ILE A 21 15.97 -2.16 -11.40
N LYS A 22 14.97 -1.74 -10.63
CA LYS A 22 14.97 -0.48 -9.88
C LYS A 22 15.45 -0.75 -8.45
N THR A 23 16.62 -0.22 -8.10
CA THR A 23 17.14 -0.23 -6.72
C THR A 23 16.69 1.04 -6.03
N ILE A 24 16.01 0.89 -4.90
CA ILE A 24 15.46 1.99 -4.10
C ILE A 24 16.16 1.97 -2.76
N ARG A 25 16.85 3.07 -2.42
CA ARG A 25 17.45 3.27 -1.10
C ARG A 25 16.55 4.18 -0.28
N ILE A 26 16.23 3.75 0.94
CA ILE A 26 15.34 4.44 1.86
C ILE A 26 16.05 4.72 3.16
N GLU A 27 16.10 5.97 3.57
CA GLU A 27 16.49 6.39 4.93
C GLU A 27 15.38 6.06 5.90
N THR A 28 15.75 5.55 7.05
CA THR A 28 14.83 5.28 8.15
C THR A 28 15.39 5.85 9.45
N HIS A 29 14.52 6.13 10.40
CA HIS A 29 14.90 6.69 11.68
C HIS A 29 14.74 5.69 12.83
N GLY A 30 15.54 5.89 13.89
CA GLY A 30 15.48 5.05 15.08
C GLY A 30 15.91 3.61 14.80
N ASN A 31 15.38 2.68 15.59
CA ASN A 31 15.77 1.26 15.59
C ASN A 31 14.99 0.41 14.57
N TYR A 32 14.35 1.05 13.58
CA TYR A 32 13.50 0.32 12.62
C TYR A 32 14.23 -0.81 11.91
N LEU A 33 15.51 -0.64 11.60
CA LEU A 33 16.29 -1.62 10.83
C LEU A 33 16.98 -2.71 11.67
N GLU A 34 16.96 -2.61 13.00
CA GLU A 34 17.75 -3.49 13.86
C GLU A 34 17.40 -4.97 13.71
N ASP A 35 16.11 -5.29 13.69
CA ASP A 35 15.60 -6.66 13.72
C ASP A 35 15.13 -7.20 12.35
N ILE A 36 15.51 -6.54 11.25
CA ILE A 36 15.24 -7.01 9.88
C ILE A 36 16.51 -7.66 9.32
N ALA A 37 16.43 -8.91 8.86
CA ALA A 37 17.53 -9.56 8.16
C ALA A 37 17.47 -9.34 6.64
N ILE A 38 18.64 -9.37 5.96
CA ILE A 38 18.70 -9.39 4.50
C ILE A 38 17.89 -10.58 3.98
N GLY A 39 17.11 -10.36 2.92
CA GLY A 39 16.17 -11.33 2.35
C GLY A 39 14.77 -11.31 2.96
N GLN A 40 14.57 -10.64 4.11
CA GLN A 40 13.23 -10.46 4.66
C GLN A 40 12.42 -9.42 3.87
N SER A 41 11.10 -9.63 3.85
CA SER A 41 10.17 -8.74 3.17
C SER A 41 9.81 -7.53 4.04
N VAL A 42 9.73 -6.38 3.39
CA VAL A 42 9.19 -5.12 3.94
C VAL A 42 8.14 -4.60 2.96
N SER A 43 7.04 -4.14 3.47
CA SER A 43 6.03 -3.40 2.71
C SER A 43 6.48 -1.95 2.54
N ILE A 44 6.58 -1.49 1.29
CA ILE A 44 6.92 -0.10 0.94
C ILE A 44 5.72 0.48 0.19
N ASP A 45 4.97 1.37 0.82
CA ASP A 45 3.65 1.82 0.34
C ASP A 45 2.77 0.64 -0.12
N GLY A 46 2.74 -0.43 0.66
CA GLY A 46 1.97 -1.64 0.37
C GLY A 46 2.67 -2.63 -0.58
N VAL A 47 3.79 -2.27 -1.19
CA VAL A 47 4.53 -3.16 -2.10
C VAL A 47 5.49 -4.03 -1.30
N CYS A 48 5.32 -5.35 -1.37
CA CYS A 48 6.23 -6.32 -0.75
C CYS A 48 7.55 -6.37 -1.52
N LEU A 49 8.62 -5.88 -0.91
CA LEU A 49 9.98 -5.96 -1.47
C LEU A 49 10.93 -6.65 -0.50
N SER A 50 11.89 -7.39 -1.04
CA SER A 50 12.94 -8.04 -0.24
C SER A 50 14.08 -7.07 0.05
N LEU A 51 14.51 -7.01 1.30
CA LEU A 51 15.67 -6.25 1.72
C LEU A 51 16.93 -6.87 1.13
N VAL A 52 17.67 -6.12 0.30
CA VAL A 52 18.91 -6.59 -0.32
C VAL A 52 20.17 -6.07 0.38
N LYS A 53 20.07 -4.91 1.01
CA LYS A 53 21.18 -4.31 1.76
C LYS A 53 20.66 -3.38 2.84
N LYS A 54 21.38 -3.30 3.97
CA LYS A 54 21.12 -2.32 5.02
C LYS A 54 22.40 -1.91 5.75
N ASN A 55 22.36 -0.76 6.38
CA ASN A 55 23.25 -0.34 7.46
C ASN A 55 22.41 0.35 8.55
N ASN A 56 23.01 1.15 9.42
CA ASN A 56 22.31 1.84 10.51
C ASN A 56 21.44 3.03 10.03
N GLU A 57 21.63 3.51 8.80
CA GLU A 57 21.01 4.72 8.28
C GLU A 57 20.00 4.44 7.18
N TYR A 58 20.20 3.39 6.38
CA TYR A 58 19.35 3.09 5.23
C TYR A 58 19.13 1.59 5.00
N CYS A 59 18.11 1.30 4.22
CA CYS A 59 17.85 0.00 3.60
C CYS A 59 17.69 0.14 2.09
N GLU A 60 18.12 -0.90 1.34
CA GLU A 60 17.97 -0.97 -0.11
C GLU A 60 17.07 -2.15 -0.50
N PHE A 61 16.22 -1.88 -1.47
CA PHE A 61 15.28 -2.84 -2.04
C PHE A 61 15.40 -2.84 -3.55
N GLU A 62 15.05 -3.97 -4.16
CA GLU A 62 15.02 -4.11 -5.61
C GLU A 62 13.61 -4.44 -6.09
N ALA A 63 13.17 -3.77 -7.14
CA ALA A 63 11.90 -4.00 -7.79
C ALA A 63 12.13 -4.30 -9.28
N VAL A 64 11.48 -5.37 -9.77
CA VAL A 64 11.47 -5.72 -11.20
C VAL A 64 10.51 -4.80 -11.97
N GLU A 65 10.69 -4.71 -13.27
CA GLU A 65 9.92 -3.81 -14.14
C GLU A 65 8.40 -4.00 -14.02
N GLU A 66 7.92 -5.24 -13.88
CA GLU A 66 6.49 -5.53 -13.67
C GLU A 66 5.96 -4.83 -12.42
N THR A 67 6.69 -4.94 -11.30
CA THR A 67 6.32 -4.28 -10.03
C THR A 67 6.34 -2.77 -10.16
N VAL A 68 7.35 -2.21 -10.81
CA VAL A 68 7.47 -0.76 -11.06
C VAL A 68 6.29 -0.23 -11.90
N ASN A 69 5.89 -0.96 -12.94
CA ASN A 69 4.81 -0.54 -13.84
C ASN A 69 3.42 -0.66 -13.20
N ARG A 70 3.22 -1.64 -12.33
CA ARG A 70 1.95 -1.90 -11.66
C ARG A 70 1.68 -0.96 -10.48
N THR A 71 2.73 -0.41 -9.88
CA THR A 71 2.67 0.33 -8.62
C THR A 71 3.08 1.80 -8.77
N THR A 72 3.00 2.56 -7.68
CA THR A 72 3.51 3.95 -7.64
C THR A 72 5.02 4.04 -7.58
N LEU A 73 5.76 2.91 -7.44
CA LEU A 73 7.23 2.89 -7.41
C LEU A 73 7.88 3.55 -8.64
N GLY A 74 7.19 3.51 -9.79
CA GLY A 74 7.65 4.15 -11.02
C GLY A 74 7.72 5.68 -10.95
N SER A 75 6.92 6.29 -10.10
CA SER A 75 6.82 7.76 -9.96
C SER A 75 7.66 8.34 -8.83
N TYR A 76 8.31 7.50 -8.01
CA TYR A 76 9.10 7.96 -6.87
C TYR A 76 10.32 8.77 -7.30
N LYS A 77 10.67 9.73 -6.45
CA LYS A 77 11.84 10.62 -6.60
C LYS A 77 12.61 10.63 -5.29
N GLN A 78 13.86 11.10 -5.36
CA GLN A 78 14.60 11.44 -4.16
C GLN A 78 13.79 12.42 -3.30
N GLY A 79 13.69 12.14 -2.02
CA GLY A 79 12.90 12.92 -1.07
C GLY A 79 11.44 12.46 -0.89
N SER A 80 10.91 11.57 -1.76
CA SER A 80 9.56 11.00 -1.57
C SER A 80 9.48 10.25 -0.24
N LYS A 81 8.38 10.44 0.48
CA LYS A 81 8.07 9.68 1.71
C LYS A 81 7.31 8.41 1.36
N VAL A 82 7.62 7.33 2.05
CA VAL A 82 7.01 6.02 1.85
C VAL A 82 6.65 5.38 3.19
N ASN A 83 5.49 4.76 3.26
CA ASN A 83 5.07 3.97 4.41
C ASN A 83 5.86 2.67 4.47
N LEU A 84 6.30 2.29 5.66
CA LEU A 84 7.07 1.07 5.89
C LEU A 84 6.40 0.20 6.95
N GLU A 85 6.29 -1.10 6.64
CA GLU A 85 5.86 -2.13 7.58
C GLU A 85 6.72 -3.38 7.39
N LYS A 86 7.25 -3.95 8.48
CA LYS A 86 7.94 -5.24 8.48
C LYS A 86 6.95 -6.38 8.31
N SER A 87 7.38 -7.47 7.71
CA SER A 87 6.56 -8.68 7.65
C SER A 87 6.25 -9.20 9.06
N LEU A 88 5.01 -9.68 9.23
CA LEU A 88 4.55 -10.32 10.46
C LEU A 88 5.42 -11.55 10.81
N LYS A 89 5.70 -11.70 12.09
CA LYS A 89 6.26 -12.92 12.69
C LYS A 89 5.12 -13.80 13.22
N PHE A 90 5.39 -15.07 13.41
CA PHE A 90 4.41 -15.97 14.05
C PHE A 90 4.12 -15.50 15.48
N GLY A 91 2.83 -15.29 15.79
CA GLY A 91 2.40 -14.78 17.10
C GLY A 91 2.20 -13.26 17.18
N ASP A 92 2.53 -12.50 16.12
CA ASP A 92 2.25 -11.06 16.09
C ASP A 92 0.74 -10.77 16.03
N THR A 93 0.36 -9.61 16.57
CA THR A 93 -1.03 -9.14 16.50
C THR A 93 -1.32 -8.55 15.12
N VAL A 94 -2.46 -8.91 14.53
CA VAL A 94 -2.98 -8.30 13.30
C VAL A 94 -3.89 -7.14 13.68
N GLY A 95 -3.33 -5.92 13.71
CA GLY A 95 -4.06 -4.72 14.12
C GLY A 95 -5.03 -4.15 13.07
N GLY A 96 -4.80 -4.46 11.78
CA GLY A 96 -5.66 -4.06 10.65
C GLY A 96 -6.35 -5.28 10.03
N HIS A 97 -5.91 -5.65 8.82
CA HIS A 97 -6.32 -6.89 8.15
C HIS A 97 -5.10 -7.56 7.50
N PHE A 98 -5.24 -8.79 7.01
CA PHE A 98 -4.14 -9.45 6.32
C PHE A 98 -3.86 -8.81 4.96
N VAL A 99 -2.66 -8.25 4.82
CA VAL A 99 -2.15 -7.62 3.61
C VAL A 99 -0.99 -8.46 3.07
N SER A 100 -1.01 -8.80 1.79
CA SER A 100 0.03 -9.62 1.16
C SER A 100 1.24 -8.81 0.69
N GLY A 101 1.01 -7.54 0.38
CA GLY A 101 1.98 -6.66 -0.28
C GLY A 101 1.96 -6.80 -1.80
N HIS A 102 0.91 -7.38 -2.37
CA HIS A 102 0.75 -7.58 -3.80
C HIS A 102 -0.30 -6.61 -4.35
N ILE A 103 0.17 -5.53 -4.92
CA ILE A 103 -0.67 -4.45 -5.42
C ILE A 103 -1.49 -4.92 -6.62
N HIS A 104 -2.80 -4.74 -6.54
CA HIS A 104 -3.72 -5.08 -7.63
C HIS A 104 -3.84 -3.96 -8.66
N THR A 105 -3.90 -2.71 -8.19
CA THR A 105 -4.05 -1.52 -9.04
C THR A 105 -3.59 -0.26 -8.32
N ARG A 106 -3.54 0.83 -9.08
CA ARG A 106 -3.38 2.18 -8.52
C ARG A 106 -4.73 2.88 -8.52
N GLY A 107 -5.02 3.61 -7.45
CA GLY A 107 -6.17 4.51 -7.38
C GLY A 107 -5.72 5.95 -7.56
N ARG A 108 -6.50 6.76 -8.28
CA ARG A 108 -6.29 8.20 -8.47
C ARG A 108 -7.13 8.98 -7.45
N ILE A 109 -6.52 9.93 -6.78
CA ILE A 109 -7.22 10.83 -5.85
C ILE A 109 -8.00 11.86 -6.67
N VAL A 110 -9.31 11.86 -6.56
CA VAL A 110 -10.19 12.80 -7.30
C VAL A 110 -10.85 13.85 -6.42
N GLU A 111 -10.79 13.67 -5.09
CA GLU A 111 -11.25 14.67 -4.13
C GLU A 111 -10.53 14.49 -2.80
N VAL A 112 -10.22 15.59 -2.12
CA VAL A 112 -9.69 15.63 -0.75
C VAL A 112 -10.44 16.70 0.01
N GLU A 113 -11.14 16.31 1.07
CA GLU A 113 -11.90 17.17 1.95
C GLU A 113 -11.32 17.11 3.37
N LEU A 114 -11.02 18.26 3.96
CA LEU A 114 -10.63 18.35 5.37
C LEU A 114 -11.89 18.47 6.24
N VAL A 115 -12.02 17.59 7.21
CA VAL A 115 -13.14 17.57 8.17
C VAL A 115 -12.58 17.61 9.58
N GLY A 116 -12.41 18.82 10.10
CA GLY A 116 -11.68 19.05 11.35
C GLY A 116 -10.22 18.59 11.21
N GLU A 117 -9.79 17.67 12.08
CA GLU A 117 -8.45 17.07 12.04
C GLU A 117 -8.40 15.78 11.19
N SER A 118 -9.51 15.40 10.56
CA SER A 118 -9.64 14.21 9.71
C SER A 118 -9.63 14.58 8.24
N LYS A 119 -9.44 13.59 7.36
CA LYS A 119 -9.43 13.77 5.91
C LYS A 119 -10.36 12.74 5.25
N ASN A 120 -11.30 13.22 4.42
CA ASN A 120 -12.06 12.36 3.50
C ASN A 120 -11.36 12.39 2.14
N ILE A 121 -11.09 11.23 1.58
CA ILE A 121 -10.46 11.10 0.27
C ILE A 121 -11.35 10.26 -0.62
N LEU A 122 -11.67 10.77 -1.80
CA LEU A 122 -12.36 10.05 -2.87
C LEU A 122 -11.32 9.49 -3.84
N ILE A 123 -11.32 8.18 -4.00
CA ILE A 123 -10.38 7.45 -4.84
C ILE A 123 -11.13 6.87 -6.05
N GLU A 124 -10.62 7.16 -7.25
CA GLU A 124 -11.11 6.60 -8.50
C GLU A 124 -10.25 5.39 -8.91
N ILE A 125 -10.92 4.32 -9.38
CA ILE A 125 -10.30 3.11 -9.90
C ILE A 125 -10.99 2.64 -11.20
N GLU A 126 -10.38 1.72 -11.92
CA GLU A 126 -11.02 1.06 -13.04
C GLU A 126 -12.26 0.28 -12.57
N GLU A 127 -13.35 0.37 -13.33
CA GLU A 127 -14.67 -0.23 -13.01
C GLU A 127 -14.60 -1.74 -12.70
N LYS A 128 -13.68 -2.47 -13.35
CA LYS A 128 -13.46 -3.91 -13.13
C LYS A 128 -13.11 -4.28 -11.69
N TRP A 129 -12.57 -3.33 -10.90
CA TRP A 129 -12.15 -3.55 -9.53
C TRP A 129 -13.24 -3.25 -8.49
N ILE A 130 -14.31 -2.56 -8.89
CA ILE A 130 -15.41 -2.15 -7.96
C ILE A 130 -16.07 -3.36 -7.29
N LYS A 131 -16.17 -4.47 -7.99
CA LYS A 131 -16.77 -5.71 -7.46
C LYS A 131 -16.09 -6.27 -6.21
N TYR A 132 -14.84 -5.85 -5.93
CA TYR A 132 -14.11 -6.26 -4.74
C TYR A 132 -14.22 -5.25 -3.59
N LEU A 133 -14.93 -4.13 -3.78
CA LEU A 133 -15.15 -3.14 -2.74
C LEU A 133 -16.49 -3.38 -2.06
N THR A 134 -16.46 -3.58 -0.75
CA THR A 134 -17.65 -3.66 0.09
C THR A 134 -17.61 -2.53 1.10
N GLU A 135 -18.67 -1.70 1.17
CA GLU A 135 -18.78 -0.67 2.19
C GLU A 135 -18.59 -1.26 3.60
N LYS A 136 -17.78 -0.63 4.43
CA LYS A 136 -17.34 -1.10 5.75
C LYS A 136 -16.41 -2.32 5.73
N GLY A 137 -16.02 -2.82 4.56
CA GLY A 137 -14.91 -3.75 4.41
C GLY A 137 -13.54 -3.06 4.50
N TYR A 138 -12.48 -3.81 4.22
CA TYR A 138 -11.11 -3.33 4.29
C TYR A 138 -10.49 -3.18 2.90
N ILE A 139 -9.57 -2.21 2.79
CA ILE A 139 -8.66 -2.06 1.65
C ILE A 139 -7.31 -1.58 2.17
N SER A 140 -6.23 -2.03 1.56
CA SER A 140 -4.90 -1.45 1.81
C SER A 140 -4.67 -0.27 0.86
N VAL A 141 -4.39 0.91 1.42
CA VAL A 141 -4.05 2.14 0.70
C VAL A 141 -2.63 2.52 1.07
N ASN A 142 -1.69 2.46 0.13
CA ASN A 142 -0.25 2.63 0.38
C ASN A 142 0.22 1.81 1.61
N GLY A 143 -0.25 0.57 1.74
CA GLY A 143 0.09 -0.33 2.84
C GLY A 143 -0.71 -0.13 4.13
N ALA A 144 -1.45 0.95 4.27
CA ALA A 144 -2.30 1.17 5.44
C ALA A 144 -3.66 0.47 5.29
N SER A 145 -4.07 -0.28 6.31
CA SER A 145 -5.40 -0.90 6.40
C SER A 145 -6.45 0.16 6.68
N ILE A 146 -7.33 0.40 5.72
CA ILE A 146 -8.35 1.45 5.81
C ILE A 146 -9.74 0.84 5.60
N THR A 147 -10.72 1.34 6.35
CA THR A 147 -12.12 0.98 6.15
C THR A 147 -12.68 1.68 4.91
N ILE A 148 -13.35 0.93 4.05
CA ILE A 148 -14.02 1.44 2.85
C ILE A 148 -15.27 2.22 3.27
N GLY A 149 -15.37 3.45 2.80
CA GLY A 149 -16.56 4.28 2.92
C GLY A 149 -17.60 3.98 1.84
N LYS A 150 -18.35 5.01 1.43
CA LYS A 150 -19.34 4.89 0.35
C LYS A 150 -18.67 4.52 -0.96
N VAL A 151 -19.22 3.50 -1.63
CA VAL A 151 -18.79 3.03 -2.96
C VAL A 151 -19.75 3.56 -4.03
N SER A 152 -19.23 4.02 -5.14
CA SER A 152 -19.95 4.51 -6.29
C SER A 152 -19.44 3.80 -7.56
N LYS A 153 -19.93 4.21 -8.74
CA LYS A 153 -19.69 3.54 -10.03
C LYS A 153 -18.21 3.15 -10.27
N ASN A 154 -17.27 4.08 -10.06
CA ASN A 154 -15.83 3.85 -10.23
C ASN A 154 -15.00 4.54 -9.15
N THR A 155 -15.65 4.94 -8.05
CA THR A 155 -15.01 5.66 -6.94
C THR A 155 -15.44 5.08 -5.59
N PHE A 156 -14.61 5.30 -4.57
CA PHE A 156 -14.94 5.01 -3.19
C PHE A 156 -14.28 6.01 -2.25
N TYR A 157 -14.93 6.26 -1.12
CA TYR A 157 -14.38 7.10 -0.06
C TYR A 157 -13.54 6.28 0.92
N VAL A 158 -12.49 6.91 1.43
CA VAL A 158 -11.82 6.52 2.66
C VAL A 158 -11.82 7.72 3.63
N HIS A 159 -11.93 7.43 4.92
CA HIS A 159 -12.01 8.43 5.98
C HIS A 159 -10.80 8.24 6.90
N LEU A 160 -9.85 9.17 6.86
CA LEU A 160 -8.59 9.07 7.58
C LEU A 160 -8.69 9.83 8.89
N ILE A 161 -8.49 9.13 10.00
CA ILE A 161 -8.46 9.72 11.34
C ILE A 161 -7.10 10.39 11.61
N PRO A 162 -7.00 11.32 12.55
CA PRO A 162 -5.76 12.05 12.84
C PRO A 162 -4.55 11.15 13.09
N GLU A 163 -4.72 10.03 13.78
CA GLU A 163 -3.61 9.09 14.04
C GLU A 163 -3.07 8.48 12.75
N THR A 164 -3.94 8.10 11.80
CA THR A 164 -3.52 7.59 10.48
C THR A 164 -2.75 8.65 9.69
N LEU A 165 -3.23 9.89 9.70
CA LEU A 165 -2.56 11.01 9.03
C LEU A 165 -1.18 11.28 9.62
N LYS A 166 -1.03 11.18 10.94
CA LYS A 166 0.23 11.42 11.65
C LYS A 166 1.26 10.32 11.42
N THR A 167 0.83 9.07 11.30
CA THR A 167 1.73 7.89 11.26
C THR A 167 2.02 7.40 9.85
N THR A 168 1.38 7.97 8.82
CA THR A 168 1.53 7.55 7.42
C THR A 168 1.84 8.74 6.50
N ASN A 169 2.21 8.43 5.24
CA ASN A 169 2.34 9.44 4.18
C ASN A 169 0.99 9.87 3.58
N LEU A 170 -0.14 9.33 4.06
CA LEU A 170 -1.46 9.64 3.52
C LEU A 170 -1.90 11.08 3.81
N ASP A 171 -1.26 11.76 4.77
CA ASP A 171 -1.49 13.18 5.00
C ASP A 171 -1.02 14.06 3.82
N GLU A 172 -0.03 13.62 3.07
CA GLU A 172 0.51 14.36 1.92
C GLU A 172 -0.31 14.18 0.63
N LEU A 173 -1.34 13.33 0.64
CA LEU A 173 -2.17 13.09 -0.54
C LEU A 173 -2.99 14.32 -0.92
N ILE A 174 -2.90 14.68 -2.20
CA ILE A 174 -3.63 15.76 -2.85
C ILE A 174 -4.32 15.26 -4.11
N TYR A 175 -5.20 16.08 -4.69
CA TYR A 175 -5.84 15.82 -5.98
C TYR A 175 -4.82 15.39 -7.04
N ASP A 176 -5.19 14.42 -7.86
CA ASP A 176 -4.41 13.80 -8.95
C ASP A 176 -3.21 12.96 -8.51
N ASN A 177 -2.97 12.78 -7.21
CA ASN A 177 -2.01 11.80 -6.74
C ASN A 177 -2.53 10.36 -6.98
N TYR A 178 -1.60 9.42 -7.06
CA TYR A 178 -1.88 7.99 -7.15
C TYR A 178 -1.47 7.27 -5.87
N VAL A 179 -2.26 6.28 -5.48
CA VAL A 179 -1.97 5.38 -4.36
C VAL A 179 -1.98 3.92 -4.80
N ASN A 180 -1.16 3.10 -4.15
CA ASN A 180 -1.20 1.65 -4.32
C ASN A 180 -2.41 1.09 -3.60
N LEU A 181 -3.15 0.20 -4.28
CA LEU A 181 -4.33 -0.46 -3.73
C LEU A 181 -4.15 -1.98 -3.75
N GLU A 182 -4.39 -2.58 -2.59
CA GLU A 182 -4.54 -4.03 -2.45
C GLU A 182 -5.92 -4.32 -1.85
N PHE A 183 -6.73 -5.11 -2.57
CA PHE A 183 -8.03 -5.56 -2.09
C PHE A 183 -7.87 -6.74 -1.16
N ASP A 184 -8.83 -6.94 -0.27
CA ASP A 184 -8.84 -8.08 0.63
C ASP A 184 -8.90 -9.41 -0.14
N GLN A 185 -7.93 -10.28 0.11
CA GLN A 185 -7.77 -11.55 -0.61
C GLN A 185 -8.95 -12.51 -0.42
N ALA A 186 -9.59 -12.48 0.74
CA ALA A 186 -10.77 -13.29 1.00
C ALA A 186 -11.95 -12.81 0.12
N THR A 187 -12.13 -11.50 0.02
CA THR A 187 -13.15 -10.90 -0.86
C THR A 187 -12.90 -11.27 -2.32
N ILE A 188 -11.66 -11.16 -2.82
CA ILE A 188 -11.31 -11.58 -4.20
C ILE A 188 -11.64 -13.05 -4.41
N ALA A 189 -11.19 -13.93 -3.52
CA ALA A 189 -11.42 -15.37 -3.64
C ALA A 189 -12.90 -15.73 -3.70
N ILE A 190 -13.73 -15.07 -2.88
CA ILE A 190 -15.18 -15.29 -2.84
C ILE A 190 -15.84 -14.79 -4.14
N VAL A 191 -15.56 -13.56 -4.57
CA VAL A 191 -16.16 -12.94 -5.75
C VAL A 191 -15.80 -13.74 -7.01
N ASP A 192 -14.51 -14.00 -7.24
CA ASP A 192 -14.04 -14.70 -8.44
C ASP A 192 -14.49 -16.16 -8.49
N THR A 193 -14.56 -16.83 -7.34
CA THR A 193 -15.10 -18.21 -7.28
C THR A 193 -16.58 -18.22 -7.61
N THR A 194 -17.34 -17.27 -7.08
CA THR A 194 -18.78 -17.15 -7.34
C THR A 194 -19.04 -16.87 -8.83
N GLU A 195 -18.32 -15.93 -9.43
CA GLU A 195 -18.44 -15.61 -10.86
C GLU A 195 -18.10 -16.84 -11.73
N ARG A 196 -17.03 -17.57 -11.42
CA ARG A 196 -16.68 -18.81 -12.15
C ARG A 196 -17.80 -19.86 -12.10
N LEU A 197 -18.38 -20.08 -10.93
CA LEU A 197 -19.48 -21.06 -10.76
C LEU A 197 -20.75 -20.66 -11.52
N ILE A 198 -21.08 -19.38 -11.52
CA ILE A 198 -22.25 -18.85 -12.29
C ILE A 198 -22.01 -19.02 -13.78
N ASN A 199 -20.81 -18.71 -14.28
CA ASN A 199 -20.49 -18.81 -15.71
C ASN A 199 -20.39 -20.26 -16.21
N GLN A 200 -20.08 -21.23 -15.35
CA GLN A 200 -20.09 -22.67 -15.70
C GLN A 200 -21.51 -23.25 -15.83
N LYS A 201 -22.53 -22.59 -15.27
CA LYS A 201 -23.94 -23.03 -15.33
C LYS A 201 -24.70 -22.44 -16.51
N ARG A 202 -24.09 -21.57 -17.29
CA ARG A 202 -24.63 -20.98 -18.53
C ARG A 202 -24.04 -21.68 -19.74
#